data_6847a719b2d9e60962c7bf6005aa2ca0
#
_entry.id   6847a719b2d9e60962c7bf6005aa2ca0
#
_cell.length_a   1.000
_cell.length_b   1.000
_cell.length_c   1.000
_cell.angle_alpha   90.00
_cell.angle_beta   90.00
_cell.angle_gamma   90.00
#
_symmetry.space_group_name_H-M   'P 1'
#
loop_
_entity.id
_entity.type
_entity.pdbx_description
1 polymer ?
#
loop_
_entity_poly.entity_id
_entity_poly.type
_entity_poly.pdbx_seq_one_letter_code
_entity_poly.pdbx_strand_id
1 'polypeptide(L)'
;MKTKSFISSLLVLVLSACFAVFVSAQEQKPEAKLSEGEMKALNAINALTDPAAKLKAVEDFLKKYPKTPIRTQLANTTAAEIAKIKDPAQAVALGEAAQKIFTGDEEQQNLLGVLLDSYVEAGRTDDVFRIGSAILAKNPDEVHAHVQLAFAGANEVKKQNPKYVKPALQSSIKAIALIEADKKPATMDAANWANHKALLPQLYHQSAFLNFLEGNLADATTQANKATTLRPTDPQSFALLGMVINQDYLKSAENYKTMPEGTDRAATLKKLVGMLDQIIDAYAHAVALSNGKPEFQALMQQLTSDLTSYYKFRHNNSTEGMQELIDKYKPKP
;
A
#
# COMPACT_ATOMS: atom_id res chain seq x y z
N MET A 1 -15.29 -30.41 -35.80
CA MET A 1 -15.12 -29.18 -36.61
C MET A 1 -14.00 -28.34 -36.00
N LYS A 2 -12.98 -28.11 -36.78
CA LYS A 2 -11.73 -27.43 -36.36
C LYS A 2 -11.95 -25.92 -36.42
N THR A 3 -11.85 -25.20 -35.32
CA THR A 3 -11.67 -23.75 -35.33
C THR A 3 -10.20 -23.44 -35.08
N LYS A 4 -9.56 -22.98 -36.13
CA LYS A 4 -8.14 -22.58 -36.17
C LYS A 4 -7.96 -21.26 -35.44
N SER A 5 -6.93 -21.23 -34.62
CA SER A 5 -6.24 -20.11 -34.06
C SER A 5 -6.00 -18.98 -35.08
N PHE A 6 -6.51 -17.77 -34.73
CA PHE A 6 -6.20 -16.50 -35.39
C PHE A 6 -5.71 -15.50 -34.33
N ILE A 7 -4.55 -15.78 -33.75
CA ILE A 7 -3.85 -14.83 -32.90
C ILE A 7 -2.37 -14.90 -33.28
N SER A 8 -1.99 -14.29 -34.37
CA SER A 8 -0.57 -14.12 -34.71
C SER A 8 -0.30 -13.04 -35.78
N SER A 9 -1.08 -11.98 -35.86
CA SER A 9 -0.80 -10.91 -36.84
C SER A 9 -1.14 -9.49 -36.34
N LEU A 10 -1.29 -9.25 -35.01
CA LEU A 10 -1.69 -7.95 -34.49
C LEU A 10 -0.58 -7.22 -33.73
N LEU A 11 0.65 -7.72 -33.70
CA LEU A 11 1.75 -7.12 -32.88
C LEU A 11 2.73 -6.26 -33.69
N VAL A 12 2.55 -6.15 -35.03
CA VAL A 12 3.44 -5.33 -35.86
C VAL A 12 2.85 -3.94 -36.20
N LEU A 13 1.56 -3.73 -35.93
CA LEU A 13 0.83 -2.49 -36.29
C LEU A 13 0.65 -1.50 -35.14
N VAL A 14 1.06 -1.79 -33.92
CA VAL A 14 0.90 -0.88 -32.76
C VAL A 14 2.02 0.17 -32.69
N LEU A 15 3.08 0.05 -33.44
CA LEU A 15 4.16 1.04 -33.51
C LEU A 15 3.87 2.19 -34.51
N SER A 16 2.77 2.13 -35.28
CA SER A 16 2.43 3.20 -36.24
C SER A 16 1.14 3.97 -35.93
N ALA A 17 0.35 3.56 -34.94
CA ALA A 17 -0.99 4.11 -34.72
C ALA A 17 -1.18 5.03 -33.50
N CYS A 18 -0.15 5.28 -32.70
CA CYS A 18 -0.25 6.19 -31.54
C CYS A 18 0.21 7.65 -31.83
N PHE A 19 0.33 8.04 -33.09
CA PHE A 19 0.79 9.39 -33.47
C PHE A 19 -0.30 10.29 -34.08
N ALA A 20 -1.54 10.00 -33.87
CA ALA A 20 -2.59 10.93 -34.31
C ALA A 20 -3.58 11.15 -33.17
N VAL A 21 -3.39 12.17 -32.39
CA VAL A 21 -4.29 13.16 -31.78
C VAL A 21 -3.63 13.71 -30.52
N PHE A 22 -2.83 14.75 -30.67
CA PHE A 22 -2.74 15.91 -29.75
C PHE A 22 -1.96 17.01 -30.45
N VAL A 23 -2.67 17.77 -31.26
CA VAL A 23 -2.17 19.04 -31.76
C VAL A 23 -2.44 20.11 -30.70
N SER A 24 -1.47 20.35 -29.84
CA SER A 24 -1.26 21.65 -29.23
C SER A 24 0.20 22.04 -29.49
N ALA A 25 0.41 23.23 -29.96
CA ALA A 25 1.66 23.77 -30.47
C ALA A 25 2.81 23.66 -29.45
N GLN A 26 3.58 22.57 -29.54
CA GLN A 26 4.95 22.49 -29.06
C GLN A 26 5.82 22.28 -30.29
N GLU A 27 6.87 23.07 -30.40
CA GLU A 27 7.89 22.95 -31.44
C GLU A 27 8.30 21.47 -31.56
N GLN A 28 7.96 20.82 -32.66
CA GLN A 28 8.40 19.45 -32.98
C GLN A 28 9.93 19.50 -33.08
N LYS A 29 10.60 19.03 -32.03
CA LYS A 29 11.99 18.56 -32.15
C LYS A 29 12.00 17.52 -33.30
N PRO A 30 12.92 17.69 -34.32
CA PRO A 30 12.99 16.73 -35.42
C PRO A 30 13.19 15.32 -34.84
N GLU A 31 12.33 14.38 -35.23
CA GLU A 31 12.46 12.96 -34.89
C GLU A 31 13.88 12.52 -35.29
N ALA A 32 14.72 12.24 -34.31
CA ALA A 32 16.08 11.77 -34.56
C ALA A 32 16.00 10.36 -35.17
N LYS A 33 16.23 10.27 -36.47
CA LYS A 33 16.18 8.99 -37.22
C LYS A 33 17.27 8.05 -36.72
N LEU A 34 16.87 6.83 -36.35
CA LEU A 34 17.81 5.75 -36.05
C LEU A 34 18.58 5.35 -37.30
N SER A 35 19.87 5.07 -37.16
CA SER A 35 20.66 4.48 -38.22
C SER A 35 20.18 3.05 -38.53
N GLU A 36 20.48 2.55 -39.75
CA GLU A 36 20.19 1.17 -40.13
C GLU A 36 20.82 0.15 -39.17
N GLY A 37 22.04 0.45 -38.68
CA GLY A 37 22.75 -0.36 -37.70
C GLY A 37 22.05 -0.41 -36.36
N GLU A 38 21.48 0.70 -35.89
CA GLU A 38 20.68 0.75 -34.64
C GLU A 38 19.38 -0.06 -34.83
N MET A 39 18.65 0.12 -35.91
CA MET A 39 17.41 -0.62 -36.17
C MET A 39 17.64 -2.14 -36.24
N LYS A 40 18.74 -2.59 -36.92
CA LYS A 40 19.11 -4.01 -36.97
C LYS A 40 19.40 -4.57 -35.57
N ALA A 41 20.15 -3.82 -34.76
CA ALA A 41 20.50 -4.23 -33.39
C ALA A 41 19.25 -4.27 -32.49
N LEU A 42 18.33 -3.32 -32.60
CA LEU A 42 17.07 -3.30 -31.84
C LEU A 42 16.17 -4.48 -32.22
N ASN A 43 16.07 -4.82 -33.50
CA ASN A 43 15.34 -6.00 -33.93
C ASN A 43 15.91 -7.30 -33.34
N ALA A 44 17.24 -7.40 -33.24
CA ALA A 44 17.90 -8.53 -32.58
C ALA A 44 17.60 -8.58 -31.06
N ILE A 45 17.61 -7.42 -30.38
CA ILE A 45 17.23 -7.32 -28.95
C ILE A 45 15.78 -7.75 -28.75
N ASN A 46 14.86 -7.28 -29.60
CA ASN A 46 13.42 -7.59 -29.48
C ASN A 46 13.11 -9.08 -29.75
N ALA A 47 13.96 -9.77 -30.48
CA ALA A 47 13.84 -11.22 -30.71
C ALA A 47 14.24 -12.09 -29.50
N LEU A 48 14.94 -11.50 -28.52
CA LEU A 48 15.32 -12.20 -27.30
C LEU A 48 14.10 -12.36 -26.38
N THR A 49 13.96 -13.54 -25.80
CA THR A 49 12.88 -13.86 -24.84
C THR A 49 13.39 -13.92 -23.39
N ASP A 50 14.66 -14.22 -23.19
CA ASP A 50 15.27 -14.24 -21.86
C ASP A 50 15.57 -12.80 -21.39
N PRO A 51 15.01 -12.36 -20.23
CA PRO A 51 15.18 -11.00 -19.73
C PRO A 51 16.63 -10.63 -19.46
N ALA A 52 17.45 -11.57 -18.96
CA ALA A 52 18.85 -11.28 -18.64
C ALA A 52 19.69 -11.11 -19.93
N ALA A 53 19.50 -11.97 -20.93
CA ALA A 53 20.12 -11.84 -22.23
C ALA A 53 19.71 -10.53 -22.92
N LYS A 54 18.43 -10.16 -22.79
CA LYS A 54 17.89 -8.91 -23.35
C LYS A 54 18.53 -7.68 -22.70
N LEU A 55 18.61 -7.65 -21.37
CA LEU A 55 19.27 -6.55 -20.65
C LEU A 55 20.76 -6.43 -21.05
N LYS A 56 21.47 -7.56 -21.19
CA LYS A 56 22.86 -7.58 -21.67
C LYS A 56 22.99 -7.03 -23.08
N ALA A 57 22.07 -7.41 -23.98
CA ALA A 57 22.07 -6.90 -25.36
C ALA A 57 21.76 -5.39 -25.42
N VAL A 58 20.88 -4.88 -24.52
CA VAL A 58 20.62 -3.44 -24.35
C VAL A 58 21.89 -2.72 -23.85
N GLU A 59 22.60 -3.27 -22.89
CA GLU A 59 23.88 -2.72 -22.43
C GLU A 59 24.91 -2.61 -23.58
N ASP A 60 25.08 -3.67 -24.35
CA ASP A 60 26.01 -3.72 -25.48
C ASP A 60 25.58 -2.76 -26.60
N PHE A 61 24.28 -2.62 -26.85
CA PHE A 61 23.72 -1.61 -27.77
C PHE A 61 24.08 -0.20 -27.32
N LEU A 62 23.88 0.15 -26.05
CA LEU A 62 24.15 1.48 -25.53
C LEU A 62 25.65 1.79 -25.49
N LYS A 63 26.53 0.79 -25.32
CA LYS A 63 27.99 0.96 -25.47
C LYS A 63 28.36 1.28 -26.90
N LYS A 64 27.72 0.61 -27.88
CA LYS A 64 27.96 0.81 -29.29
C LYS A 64 27.38 2.10 -29.85
N TYR A 65 26.19 2.50 -29.33
CA TYR A 65 25.46 3.68 -29.75
C TYR A 65 25.17 4.63 -28.56
N PRO A 66 26.20 5.24 -27.97
CA PRO A 66 26.07 6.01 -26.72
C PRO A 66 25.23 7.29 -26.88
N LYS A 67 25.01 7.77 -28.11
CA LYS A 67 24.23 8.98 -28.43
C LYS A 67 22.86 8.65 -29.03
N THR A 68 22.41 7.41 -28.91
CA THR A 68 21.09 7.00 -29.43
C THR A 68 19.98 7.86 -28.82
N PRO A 69 19.04 8.37 -29.62
CA PRO A 69 17.93 9.18 -29.10
C PRO A 69 16.89 8.38 -28.32
N ILE A 70 16.91 7.05 -28.40
CA ILE A 70 15.93 6.17 -27.76
C ILE A 70 16.37 5.64 -26.39
N ARG A 71 17.41 6.21 -25.79
CA ARG A 71 17.98 5.73 -24.55
C ARG A 71 16.94 5.68 -23.40
N THR A 72 16.15 6.75 -23.23
CA THR A 72 15.05 6.80 -22.25
C THR A 72 13.96 5.79 -22.58
N GLN A 73 13.63 5.59 -23.87
CA GLN A 73 12.66 4.58 -24.28
C GLN A 73 13.13 3.15 -23.95
N LEU A 74 14.42 2.86 -24.14
CA LEU A 74 15.01 1.58 -23.74
C LEU A 74 14.94 1.36 -22.23
N ALA A 75 15.20 2.39 -21.43
CA ALA A 75 15.03 2.33 -19.98
C ALA A 75 13.59 1.98 -19.58
N ASN A 76 12.61 2.68 -20.18
CA ASN A 76 11.19 2.44 -19.93
C ASN A 76 10.74 1.02 -20.35
N THR A 77 11.20 0.55 -21.51
CA THR A 77 10.91 -0.82 -21.97
C THR A 77 11.54 -1.85 -21.04
N THR A 78 12.79 -1.63 -20.61
CA THR A 78 13.48 -2.50 -19.66
C THR A 78 12.73 -2.55 -18.32
N ALA A 79 12.32 -1.41 -17.78
CA ALA A 79 11.50 -1.35 -16.58
C ALA A 79 10.20 -2.15 -16.73
N ALA A 80 9.47 -1.95 -17.83
CA ALA A 80 8.23 -2.66 -18.11
C ALA A 80 8.42 -4.19 -18.27
N GLU A 81 9.59 -4.63 -18.71
CA GLU A 81 9.91 -6.07 -18.78
C GLU A 81 10.26 -6.65 -17.41
N ILE A 82 11.02 -5.93 -16.60
CA ILE A 82 11.33 -6.32 -15.21
C ILE A 82 10.04 -6.45 -14.40
N ALA A 83 9.09 -5.53 -14.56
CA ALA A 83 7.79 -5.58 -13.89
C ALA A 83 6.94 -6.81 -14.20
N LYS A 84 7.24 -7.56 -15.27
CA LYS A 84 6.55 -8.81 -15.63
C LYS A 84 7.18 -10.06 -15.01
N ILE A 85 8.34 -9.93 -14.40
CA ILE A 85 9.08 -11.05 -13.80
C ILE A 85 8.39 -11.46 -12.51
N LYS A 86 7.99 -12.73 -12.41
CA LYS A 86 7.27 -13.25 -11.25
C LYS A 86 8.18 -13.63 -10.08
N ASP A 87 9.44 -13.94 -10.35
CA ASP A 87 10.43 -14.23 -9.30
C ASP A 87 11.01 -12.92 -8.76
N PRO A 88 10.71 -12.54 -7.49
CA PRO A 88 11.17 -11.29 -6.92
C PRO A 88 12.70 -11.17 -6.87
N ALA A 89 13.41 -12.28 -6.64
CA ALA A 89 14.87 -12.27 -6.60
C ALA A 89 15.46 -11.96 -7.97
N GLN A 90 14.90 -12.52 -9.04
CA GLN A 90 15.29 -12.24 -10.40
C GLN A 90 14.94 -10.79 -10.80
N ALA A 91 13.74 -10.32 -10.44
CA ALA A 91 13.32 -8.94 -10.71
C ALA A 91 14.26 -7.93 -10.05
N VAL A 92 14.63 -8.15 -8.79
CA VAL A 92 15.60 -7.33 -8.06
C VAL A 92 16.95 -7.34 -8.75
N ALA A 93 17.49 -8.53 -9.07
CA ALA A 93 18.81 -8.64 -9.69
C ALA A 93 18.89 -7.90 -11.04
N LEU A 94 17.87 -8.03 -11.87
CA LEU A 94 17.78 -7.33 -13.15
C LEU A 94 17.54 -5.83 -12.99
N GLY A 95 16.72 -5.42 -12.03
CA GLY A 95 16.49 -4.01 -11.70
C GLY A 95 17.78 -3.31 -11.24
N GLU A 96 18.54 -3.94 -10.34
CA GLU A 96 19.84 -3.44 -9.88
C GLU A 96 20.87 -3.37 -11.02
N ALA A 97 20.85 -4.34 -11.94
CA ALA A 97 21.72 -4.31 -13.12
C ALA A 97 21.29 -3.19 -14.09
N ALA A 98 20.00 -3.03 -14.35
CA ALA A 98 19.46 -1.96 -15.19
C ALA A 98 19.79 -0.57 -14.63
N GLN A 99 19.70 -0.38 -13.30
CA GLN A 99 20.07 0.87 -12.64
C GLN A 99 21.52 1.32 -12.89
N LYS A 100 22.43 0.35 -13.07
CA LYS A 100 23.85 0.64 -13.41
C LYS A 100 24.03 1.05 -14.87
N ILE A 101 23.15 0.63 -15.76
CA ILE A 101 23.19 0.93 -17.20
C ILE A 101 22.55 2.28 -17.50
N PHE A 102 21.40 2.52 -16.86
CA PHE A 102 20.58 3.71 -17.05
C PHE A 102 20.77 4.68 -15.88
N THR A 103 21.60 5.71 -16.05
CA THR A 103 22.02 6.62 -14.98
C THR A 103 21.41 8.02 -15.08
N GLY A 104 20.76 8.35 -16.21
CA GLY A 104 20.11 9.64 -16.40
C GLY A 104 18.83 9.77 -15.56
N ASP A 105 18.48 10.99 -15.12
CA ASP A 105 17.31 11.24 -14.26
C ASP A 105 16.00 10.75 -14.88
N GLU A 106 15.78 10.99 -16.15
CA GLU A 106 14.58 10.51 -16.88
C GLU A 106 14.59 8.98 -17.02
N GLU A 107 15.77 8.37 -17.20
CA GLU A 107 15.94 6.92 -17.30
C GLU A 107 15.64 6.21 -15.97
N GLN A 108 16.01 6.85 -14.86
CA GLN A 108 15.82 6.31 -13.51
C GLN A 108 14.35 6.33 -13.06
N GLN A 109 13.54 7.24 -13.56
CA GLN A 109 12.20 7.49 -13.01
C GLN A 109 11.34 6.23 -12.93
N ASN A 110 11.19 5.50 -14.05
CA ASN A 110 10.37 4.27 -14.09
C ASN A 110 11.12 3.06 -13.50
N LEU A 111 12.45 3.01 -13.66
CA LEU A 111 13.26 1.94 -13.07
C LEU A 111 13.20 1.94 -11.55
N LEU A 112 13.27 3.09 -10.90
CA LEU A 112 13.18 3.19 -9.44
C LEU A 112 11.81 2.73 -8.95
N GLY A 113 10.72 3.03 -9.66
CA GLY A 113 9.38 2.56 -9.32
C GLY A 113 9.29 1.03 -9.36
N VAL A 114 9.72 0.42 -10.45
CA VAL A 114 9.73 -1.04 -10.60
C VAL A 114 10.66 -1.72 -9.61
N LEU A 115 11.82 -1.12 -9.32
CA LEU A 115 12.76 -1.65 -8.34
C LEU A 115 12.20 -1.55 -6.91
N LEU A 116 11.45 -0.48 -6.61
CA LEU A 116 10.73 -0.34 -5.34
C LEU A 116 9.74 -1.49 -5.14
N ASP A 117 8.91 -1.79 -6.14
CA ASP A 117 7.95 -2.89 -6.10
C ASP A 117 8.64 -4.24 -5.97
N SER A 118 9.72 -4.46 -6.73
CA SER A 118 10.51 -5.69 -6.65
C SER A 118 11.11 -5.92 -5.25
N TYR A 119 11.59 -4.87 -4.58
CA TYR A 119 12.07 -4.96 -3.21
C TYR A 119 10.95 -5.24 -2.21
N VAL A 120 9.75 -4.67 -2.41
CA VAL A 120 8.59 -4.98 -1.58
C VAL A 120 8.23 -6.46 -1.69
N GLU A 121 8.14 -6.99 -2.91
CA GLU A 121 7.84 -8.41 -3.16
C GLU A 121 8.92 -9.35 -2.62
N ALA A 122 10.19 -8.95 -2.70
CA ALA A 122 11.32 -9.68 -2.14
C ALA A 122 11.46 -9.55 -0.62
N GLY A 123 10.64 -8.72 0.05
CA GLY A 123 10.72 -8.46 1.49
C GLY A 123 11.99 -7.73 1.94
N ARG A 124 12.67 -7.02 1.03
CA ARG A 124 13.91 -6.28 1.28
C ARG A 124 13.61 -4.87 1.80
N THR A 125 13.07 -4.77 3.00
CA THR A 125 12.51 -3.53 3.55
C THR A 125 13.51 -2.39 3.66
N ASP A 126 14.77 -2.64 4.01
CA ASP A 126 15.81 -1.59 4.02
C ASP A 126 15.98 -0.95 2.63
N ASP A 127 15.95 -1.76 1.57
CA ASP A 127 16.04 -1.28 0.20
C ASP A 127 14.77 -0.55 -0.24
N VAL A 128 13.59 -1.00 0.20
CA VAL A 128 12.31 -0.28 -0.02
C VAL A 128 12.42 1.14 0.52
N PHE A 129 12.87 1.31 1.76
CA PHE A 129 13.03 2.64 2.36
C PHE A 129 14.13 3.46 1.69
N ARG A 130 15.22 2.84 1.28
CA ARG A 130 16.31 3.53 0.56
C ARG A 130 15.84 4.07 -0.80
N ILE A 131 15.20 3.23 -1.61
CA ILE A 131 14.72 3.62 -2.96
C ILE A 131 13.51 4.54 -2.85
N GLY A 132 12.54 4.23 -1.98
CA GLY A 132 11.38 5.08 -1.77
C GLY A 132 11.77 6.49 -1.33
N SER A 133 12.74 6.64 -0.42
CA SER A 133 13.27 7.94 -0.02
C SER A 133 13.93 8.68 -1.19
N ALA A 134 14.66 7.97 -2.07
CA ALA A 134 15.25 8.59 -3.26
C ALA A 134 14.19 9.10 -4.26
N ILE A 135 13.10 8.34 -4.44
CA ILE A 135 11.94 8.76 -5.25
C ILE A 135 11.31 10.01 -4.63
N LEU A 136 11.02 9.99 -3.32
CA LEU A 136 10.35 11.08 -2.62
C LEU A 136 11.21 12.33 -2.50
N ALA A 137 12.53 12.22 -2.53
CA ALA A 137 13.44 13.37 -2.59
C ALA A 137 13.30 14.15 -3.91
N LYS A 138 12.96 13.47 -5.01
CA LYS A 138 12.70 14.09 -6.33
C LYS A 138 11.23 14.51 -6.48
N ASN A 139 10.30 13.70 -6.00
CA ASN A 139 8.87 13.94 -6.06
C ASN A 139 8.21 13.67 -4.70
N PRO A 140 8.09 14.66 -3.82
CA PRO A 140 7.51 14.49 -2.48
C PRO A 140 6.03 14.10 -2.47
N ASP A 141 5.33 14.20 -3.58
CA ASP A 141 3.92 13.84 -3.74
C ASP A 141 3.75 12.52 -4.55
N GLU A 142 4.81 11.70 -4.63
CA GLU A 142 4.70 10.39 -5.31
C GLU A 142 3.92 9.40 -4.44
N VAL A 143 2.62 9.30 -4.74
CA VAL A 143 1.67 8.52 -3.93
C VAL A 143 2.04 7.02 -3.87
N HIS A 144 2.52 6.45 -4.98
CA HIS A 144 2.89 5.04 -5.03
C HIS A 144 4.03 4.73 -4.04
N ALA A 145 5.08 5.56 -4.03
CA ALA A 145 6.18 5.39 -3.09
C ALA A 145 5.72 5.50 -1.63
N HIS A 146 4.85 6.47 -1.32
CA HIS A 146 4.29 6.58 0.03
C HIS A 146 3.48 5.34 0.43
N VAL A 147 2.67 4.80 -0.48
CA VAL A 147 1.91 3.57 -0.24
C VAL A 147 2.85 2.40 0.04
N GLN A 148 3.87 2.19 -0.78
CA GLN A 148 4.83 1.09 -0.60
C GLN A 148 5.60 1.20 0.73
N LEU A 149 6.08 2.38 1.10
CA LEU A 149 6.75 2.61 2.37
C LEU A 149 5.84 2.35 3.58
N ALA A 150 4.57 2.79 3.49
CA ALA A 150 3.58 2.55 4.55
C ALA A 150 3.36 1.05 4.78
N PHE A 151 3.14 0.28 3.71
CA PHE A 151 2.88 -1.16 3.80
C PHE A 151 4.13 -1.94 4.23
N ALA A 152 5.28 -1.66 3.64
CA ALA A 152 6.53 -2.35 3.99
C ALA A 152 6.89 -2.15 5.47
N GLY A 153 6.79 -0.91 5.97
CA GLY A 153 7.10 -0.62 7.37
C GLY A 153 6.11 -1.23 8.34
N ALA A 154 4.80 -1.18 8.04
CA ALA A 154 3.79 -1.83 8.87
C ALA A 154 3.98 -3.36 8.93
N ASN A 155 4.43 -3.99 7.85
CA ASN A 155 4.73 -5.42 7.84
C ASN A 155 5.95 -5.77 8.69
N GLU A 156 6.98 -4.93 8.71
CA GLU A 156 8.15 -5.14 9.58
C GLU A 156 7.81 -5.02 11.06
N VAL A 157 6.93 -4.09 11.41
CA VAL A 157 6.46 -3.96 12.79
C VAL A 157 5.74 -5.24 13.26
N LYS A 158 4.94 -5.88 12.40
CA LYS A 158 4.31 -7.18 12.71
C LYS A 158 5.35 -8.28 12.97
N LYS A 159 6.56 -8.15 12.42
CA LYS A 159 7.72 -9.04 12.70
C LYS A 159 8.54 -8.58 13.91
N GLN A 160 8.00 -7.68 14.75
CA GLN A 160 8.64 -7.12 15.93
C GLN A 160 9.86 -6.22 15.63
N ASN A 161 9.94 -5.64 14.44
CA ASN A 161 10.96 -4.66 14.07
C ASN A 161 10.38 -3.23 14.09
N PRO A 162 10.58 -2.44 15.17
CA PRO A 162 10.01 -1.11 15.32
C PRO A 162 10.72 -0.02 14.50
N LYS A 163 11.85 -0.34 13.86
CA LYS A 163 12.70 0.61 13.12
C LYS A 163 11.89 1.51 12.16
N TYR A 164 10.84 0.94 11.58
CA TYR A 164 10.07 1.59 10.50
C TYR A 164 8.75 2.21 10.94
N VAL A 165 8.40 2.20 12.25
CA VAL A 165 7.12 2.74 12.73
C VAL A 165 6.91 4.19 12.28
N LYS A 166 7.85 5.08 12.64
CA LYS A 166 7.73 6.51 12.31
C LYS A 166 7.74 6.81 10.81
N PRO A 167 8.71 6.33 10.01
CA PRO A 167 8.71 6.62 8.58
C PRO A 167 7.52 5.99 7.84
N ALA A 168 7.04 4.82 8.25
CA ALA A 168 5.83 4.22 7.69
C ALA A 168 4.57 5.01 8.03
N LEU A 169 4.46 5.51 9.28
CA LEU A 169 3.35 6.37 9.70
C LEU A 169 3.32 7.66 8.88
N GLN A 170 4.45 8.34 8.72
CA GLN A 170 4.55 9.55 7.92
C GLN A 170 4.11 9.31 6.47
N SER A 171 4.58 8.20 5.88
CA SER A 171 4.21 7.81 4.53
C SER A 171 2.73 7.46 4.41
N SER A 172 2.16 6.75 5.39
CA SER A 172 0.73 6.42 5.42
C SER A 172 -0.15 7.66 5.47
N ILE A 173 0.16 8.61 6.36
CA ILE A 173 -0.56 9.89 6.48
C ILE A 173 -0.49 10.69 5.17
N LYS A 174 0.69 10.74 4.54
CA LYS A 174 0.87 11.47 3.28
C LYS A 174 0.12 10.81 2.13
N ALA A 175 0.16 9.47 2.02
CA ALA A 175 -0.61 8.72 1.01
C ALA A 175 -2.12 8.97 1.16
N ILE A 176 -2.65 8.90 2.38
CA ILE A 176 -4.06 9.21 2.69
C ILE A 176 -4.39 10.62 2.21
N ALA A 177 -3.60 11.62 2.60
CA ALA A 177 -3.86 13.01 2.24
C ALA A 177 -3.85 13.26 0.72
N LEU A 178 -2.94 12.61 -0.01
CA LEU A 178 -2.87 12.71 -1.48
C LEU A 178 -4.09 12.07 -2.15
N ILE A 179 -4.50 10.90 -1.66
CA ILE A 179 -5.64 10.15 -2.22
C ILE A 179 -6.95 10.88 -1.92
N GLU A 180 -7.17 11.38 -0.69
CA GLU A 180 -8.38 12.13 -0.33
C GLU A 180 -8.49 13.46 -1.07
N ALA A 181 -7.37 14.14 -1.33
CA ALA A 181 -7.34 15.36 -2.12
C ALA A 181 -7.47 15.11 -3.64
N ASP A 182 -7.66 13.86 -4.06
CA ASP A 182 -7.71 13.42 -5.47
C ASP A 182 -6.49 13.90 -6.31
N LYS A 183 -5.32 13.97 -5.69
CA LYS A 183 -4.07 14.40 -6.32
C LYS A 183 -3.44 13.26 -7.14
N LYS A 184 -4.12 12.88 -8.23
CA LYS A 184 -3.61 11.88 -9.17
C LYS A 184 -2.33 12.38 -9.86
N PRO A 185 -1.20 11.64 -9.81
CA PRO A 185 -0.02 11.95 -10.61
C PRO A 185 -0.35 11.98 -12.12
N ALA A 186 0.22 12.93 -12.85
CA ALA A 186 -0.01 13.05 -14.29
C ALA A 186 0.45 11.80 -15.07
N THR A 187 1.47 11.12 -14.58
CA THR A 187 2.04 9.88 -15.15
C THR A 187 1.22 8.62 -14.84
N MET A 188 0.28 8.68 -13.88
CA MET A 188 -0.53 7.55 -13.47
C MET A 188 -1.84 7.51 -14.28
N ASP A 189 -2.16 6.35 -14.87
CA ASP A 189 -3.45 6.15 -15.55
C ASP A 189 -4.63 6.07 -14.57
N ALA A 190 -5.85 6.12 -15.12
CA ALA A 190 -7.07 6.13 -14.30
C ALA A 190 -7.30 4.81 -13.55
N ALA A 191 -6.91 3.67 -14.12
CA ALA A 191 -7.09 2.36 -13.50
C ALA A 191 -6.16 2.19 -12.30
N ASN A 192 -4.89 2.54 -12.45
CA ASN A 192 -3.92 2.54 -11.35
C ASN A 192 -4.32 3.52 -10.24
N TRP A 193 -4.86 4.69 -10.60
CA TRP A 193 -5.37 5.63 -9.60
C TRP A 193 -6.57 5.06 -8.83
N ALA A 194 -7.49 4.40 -9.51
CA ALA A 194 -8.61 3.72 -8.86
C ALA A 194 -8.14 2.64 -7.87
N ASN A 195 -7.09 1.88 -8.25
CA ASN A 195 -6.46 0.90 -7.35
C ASN A 195 -5.88 1.56 -6.10
N HIS A 196 -5.20 2.71 -6.23
CA HIS A 196 -4.67 3.45 -5.07
C HIS A 196 -5.81 3.95 -4.16
N LYS A 197 -6.90 4.47 -4.72
CA LYS A 197 -8.09 4.86 -3.95
C LYS A 197 -8.70 3.67 -3.18
N ALA A 198 -8.71 2.48 -3.78
CA ALA A 198 -9.22 1.27 -3.14
C ALA A 198 -8.37 0.81 -1.93
N LEU A 199 -7.12 1.28 -1.81
CA LEU A 199 -6.26 1.01 -0.65
C LEU A 199 -6.56 1.90 0.56
N LEU A 200 -7.38 2.94 0.40
CA LEU A 200 -7.64 3.93 1.46
C LEU A 200 -8.08 3.31 2.78
N PRO A 201 -9.03 2.34 2.83
CA PRO A 201 -9.42 1.70 4.09
C PRO A 201 -8.24 1.00 4.78
N GLN A 202 -7.38 0.35 4.01
CA GLN A 202 -6.22 -0.36 4.53
C GLN A 202 -5.12 0.60 5.01
N LEU A 203 -4.91 1.73 4.32
CA LEU A 203 -4.01 2.79 4.77
C LEU A 203 -4.48 3.40 6.09
N TYR A 204 -5.78 3.64 6.26
CA TYR A 204 -6.35 4.08 7.52
C TYR A 204 -6.15 3.06 8.64
N HIS A 205 -6.39 1.78 8.38
CA HIS A 205 -6.13 0.71 9.34
C HIS A 205 -4.65 0.68 9.78
N GLN A 206 -3.72 0.76 8.83
CA GLN A 206 -2.29 0.77 9.14
C GLN A 206 -1.85 2.03 9.87
N SER A 207 -2.36 3.20 9.45
CA SER A 207 -2.09 4.46 10.15
C SER A 207 -2.59 4.41 11.59
N ALA A 208 -3.77 3.83 11.84
CA ALA A 208 -4.29 3.61 13.18
C ALA A 208 -3.36 2.72 14.01
N PHE A 209 -2.93 1.60 13.46
CA PHE A 209 -2.02 0.67 14.11
C PHE A 209 -0.67 1.30 14.44
N LEU A 210 -0.07 2.03 13.51
CA LEU A 210 1.22 2.71 13.70
C LEU A 210 1.10 3.85 14.72
N ASN A 211 0.01 4.63 14.70
CA ASN A 211 -0.28 5.64 15.73
C ASN A 211 -0.47 5.01 17.11
N PHE A 212 -1.13 3.87 17.19
CA PHE A 212 -1.28 3.12 18.44
C PHE A 212 0.09 2.74 19.04
N LEU A 213 1.02 2.26 18.21
CA LEU A 213 2.37 1.90 18.65
C LEU A 213 3.21 3.10 19.09
N GLU A 214 3.00 4.28 18.49
CA GLU A 214 3.63 5.54 18.89
C GLU A 214 2.95 6.17 20.14
N GLY A 215 1.85 5.57 20.64
CA GLY A 215 1.10 6.09 21.77
C GLY A 215 0.18 7.27 21.44
N ASN A 216 -0.01 7.59 20.17
CA ASN A 216 -0.89 8.65 19.67
C ASN A 216 -2.35 8.18 19.62
N LEU A 217 -2.96 7.88 20.79
CA LEU A 217 -4.25 7.17 20.88
C LEU A 217 -5.41 7.95 20.25
N ALA A 218 -5.42 9.27 20.29
CA ALA A 218 -6.47 10.09 19.68
C ALA A 218 -6.46 9.95 18.15
N ASP A 219 -5.26 10.05 17.53
CA ASP A 219 -5.11 9.86 16.07
C ASP A 219 -5.39 8.42 15.69
N ALA A 220 -4.91 7.44 16.47
CA ALA A 220 -5.20 6.02 16.25
C ALA A 220 -6.71 5.74 16.24
N THR A 221 -7.46 6.31 17.21
CA THR A 221 -8.93 6.17 17.26
C THR A 221 -9.59 6.80 16.04
N THR A 222 -9.16 7.99 15.64
CA THR A 222 -9.69 8.70 14.46
C THR A 222 -9.47 7.88 13.19
N GLN A 223 -8.27 7.37 12.99
CA GLN A 223 -7.92 6.56 11.82
C GLN A 223 -8.65 5.20 11.81
N ALA A 224 -8.77 4.55 12.98
CA ALA A 224 -9.51 3.29 13.11
C ALA A 224 -11.00 3.46 12.79
N ASN A 225 -11.63 4.54 13.25
CA ASN A 225 -13.02 4.86 12.88
C ASN A 225 -13.18 5.07 11.37
N LYS A 226 -12.25 5.74 10.71
CA LYS A 226 -12.25 5.87 9.25
C LYS A 226 -12.12 4.52 8.55
N ALA A 227 -11.23 3.65 9.03
CA ALA A 227 -11.06 2.31 8.49
C ALA A 227 -12.36 1.48 8.59
N THR A 228 -13.03 1.48 9.76
CA THR A 228 -14.30 0.76 9.96
C THR A 228 -15.44 1.34 9.13
N THR A 229 -15.49 2.66 8.95
CA THR A 229 -16.51 3.32 8.11
C THR A 229 -16.33 2.94 6.64
N LEU A 230 -15.09 2.92 6.13
CA LEU A 230 -14.80 2.63 4.73
C LEU A 230 -14.86 1.13 4.42
N ARG A 231 -14.61 0.26 5.39
CA ARG A 231 -14.70 -1.20 5.26
C ARG A 231 -15.48 -1.80 6.43
N PRO A 232 -16.83 -1.65 6.44
CA PRO A 232 -17.67 -2.09 7.56
C PRO A 232 -17.76 -3.62 7.73
N THR A 233 -17.17 -4.40 6.83
CA THR A 233 -17.13 -5.88 6.87
C THR A 233 -15.80 -6.45 7.29
N ASP A 234 -14.82 -5.61 7.68
CA ASP A 234 -13.50 -6.04 8.09
C ASP A 234 -13.39 -6.21 9.61
N PRO A 235 -13.30 -7.44 10.13
CA PRO A 235 -13.21 -7.68 11.57
C PRO A 235 -11.93 -7.12 12.19
N GLN A 236 -10.82 -7.04 11.43
CA GLN A 236 -9.55 -6.56 11.95
C GLN A 236 -9.60 -5.05 12.27
N SER A 237 -10.32 -4.27 11.47
CA SER A 237 -10.47 -2.83 11.73
C SER A 237 -11.28 -2.57 12.99
N PHE A 238 -12.35 -3.34 13.26
CA PHE A 238 -13.11 -3.24 14.50
C PHE A 238 -12.32 -3.74 15.72
N ALA A 239 -11.57 -4.82 15.57
CA ALA A 239 -10.67 -5.30 16.62
C ALA A 239 -9.64 -4.23 17.00
N LEU A 240 -9.01 -3.61 16.01
CA LEU A 240 -8.05 -2.52 16.23
C LEU A 240 -8.71 -1.32 16.91
N LEU A 241 -9.91 -0.90 16.47
CA LEU A 241 -10.66 0.18 17.09
C LEU A 241 -10.89 -0.10 18.58
N GLY A 242 -11.42 -1.30 18.92
CA GLY A 242 -11.64 -1.70 20.31
C GLY A 242 -10.34 -1.71 21.12
N MET A 243 -9.24 -2.20 20.55
CA MET A 243 -7.93 -2.24 21.20
C MET A 243 -7.37 -0.84 21.48
N VAL A 244 -7.49 0.08 20.54
CA VAL A 244 -7.04 1.48 20.71
C VAL A 244 -7.84 2.18 21.79
N ILE A 245 -9.18 2.06 21.78
CA ILE A 245 -10.04 2.65 22.79
C ILE A 245 -9.77 2.02 24.16
N ASN A 246 -9.53 0.72 24.21
CA ASN A 246 -9.17 0.02 25.44
C ASN A 246 -7.88 0.57 26.08
N GLN A 247 -6.85 0.81 25.28
CA GLN A 247 -5.61 1.39 25.78
C GLN A 247 -5.81 2.79 26.36
N ASP A 248 -6.63 3.64 25.71
CA ASP A 248 -7.00 4.97 26.25
C ASP A 248 -7.86 4.84 27.51
N TYR A 249 -8.80 3.88 27.54
CA TYR A 249 -9.61 3.57 28.71
C TYR A 249 -8.72 3.21 29.91
N LEU A 250 -7.78 2.28 29.76
CA LEU A 250 -6.89 1.85 30.84
C LEU A 250 -6.06 3.01 31.38
N LYS A 251 -5.48 3.83 30.49
CA LYS A 251 -4.73 5.04 30.89
C LYS A 251 -5.62 6.05 31.62
N SER A 252 -6.84 6.28 31.13
CA SER A 252 -7.78 7.20 31.74
C SER A 252 -8.32 6.69 33.08
N ALA A 253 -8.54 5.36 33.19
CA ALA A 253 -8.98 4.72 34.43
C ALA A 253 -7.91 4.78 35.52
N GLU A 254 -6.63 4.68 35.17
CA GLU A 254 -5.55 4.86 36.14
C GLU A 254 -5.50 6.28 36.69
N ASN A 255 -5.63 7.28 35.81
CA ASN A 255 -5.73 8.69 36.24
C ASN A 255 -6.96 8.94 37.14
N TYR A 256 -8.10 8.33 36.80
CA TYR A 256 -9.35 8.46 37.59
C TYR A 256 -9.18 8.02 39.05
N LYS A 257 -8.36 6.99 39.33
CA LYS A 257 -8.16 6.49 40.70
C LYS A 257 -7.61 7.54 41.65
N THR A 258 -6.79 8.45 41.14
CA THR A 258 -6.10 9.50 41.93
C THR A 258 -6.81 10.85 41.89
N MET A 259 -7.92 10.97 41.14
CA MET A 259 -8.65 12.24 41.04
C MET A 259 -9.41 12.57 42.34
N PRO A 260 -9.36 13.81 42.81
CA PRO A 260 -10.19 14.26 43.94
C PRO A 260 -11.68 14.22 43.57
N GLU A 261 -12.53 14.13 44.61
CA GLU A 261 -13.98 14.20 44.41
C GLU A 261 -14.39 15.57 43.83
N GLY A 262 -15.35 15.58 42.89
CA GLY A 262 -15.83 16.79 42.24
C GLY A 262 -16.39 16.56 40.84
N THR A 263 -16.74 17.67 40.20
CA THR A 263 -17.34 17.64 38.82
C THR A 263 -16.43 17.01 37.79
N ASP A 264 -15.12 17.21 37.87
CA ASP A 264 -14.16 16.66 36.93
C ASP A 264 -14.06 15.12 37.04
N ARG A 265 -14.12 14.61 38.30
CA ARG A 265 -14.16 13.17 38.57
C ARG A 265 -15.43 12.54 37.99
N ALA A 266 -16.58 13.18 38.21
CA ALA A 266 -17.86 12.72 37.68
C ALA A 266 -17.89 12.72 36.13
N ALA A 267 -17.35 13.77 35.51
CA ALA A 267 -17.21 13.85 34.04
C ALA A 267 -16.29 12.75 33.48
N THR A 268 -15.16 12.51 34.17
CA THR A 268 -14.22 11.45 33.78
C THR A 268 -14.86 10.07 33.91
N LEU A 269 -15.61 9.79 34.97
CA LEU A 269 -16.35 8.54 35.10
C LEU A 269 -17.34 8.33 33.96
N LYS A 270 -18.09 9.37 33.57
CA LYS A 270 -19.00 9.31 32.43
C LYS A 270 -18.27 9.00 31.13
N LYS A 271 -17.07 9.62 30.91
CA LYS A 271 -16.22 9.33 29.76
C LYS A 271 -15.78 7.86 29.76
N LEU A 272 -15.29 7.35 30.89
CA LEU A 272 -14.84 5.96 31.04
C LEU A 272 -15.97 4.97 30.74
N VAL A 273 -17.17 5.21 31.24
CA VAL A 273 -18.35 4.37 30.91
C VAL A 273 -18.62 4.38 29.40
N GLY A 274 -18.59 5.55 28.76
CA GLY A 274 -18.77 5.64 27.31
C GLY A 274 -17.68 4.94 26.50
N MET A 275 -16.42 4.99 26.98
CA MET A 275 -15.33 4.24 26.34
C MET A 275 -15.52 2.73 26.48
N LEU A 276 -15.96 2.25 27.64
CA LEU A 276 -16.27 0.85 27.88
C LEU A 276 -17.39 0.36 26.95
N ASP A 277 -18.46 1.14 26.78
CA ASP A 277 -19.54 0.82 25.85
C ASP A 277 -19.02 0.73 24.39
N GLN A 278 -18.11 1.63 23.98
CA GLN A 278 -17.49 1.59 22.66
C GLN A 278 -16.54 0.36 22.46
N ILE A 279 -15.80 -0.04 23.49
CA ILE A 279 -14.97 -1.26 23.46
C ILE A 279 -15.85 -2.50 23.25
N ILE A 280 -16.93 -2.61 24.03
CA ILE A 280 -17.90 -3.71 23.94
C ILE A 280 -18.50 -3.77 22.54
N ASP A 281 -18.93 -2.63 22.01
CA ASP A 281 -19.53 -2.53 20.68
C ASP A 281 -18.55 -2.94 19.57
N ALA A 282 -17.33 -2.41 19.60
CA ALA A 282 -16.28 -2.72 18.62
C ALA A 282 -15.88 -4.21 18.65
N TYR A 283 -15.72 -4.81 19.83
CA TYR A 283 -15.39 -6.23 19.94
C TYR A 283 -16.56 -7.12 19.51
N ALA A 284 -17.81 -6.78 19.86
CA ALA A 284 -19.00 -7.51 19.40
C ALA A 284 -19.11 -7.49 17.87
N HIS A 285 -18.81 -6.36 17.25
CA HIS A 285 -18.78 -6.20 15.79
C HIS A 285 -17.69 -7.09 15.17
N ALA A 286 -16.46 -7.03 15.69
CA ALA A 286 -15.35 -7.86 15.21
C ALA A 286 -15.63 -9.37 15.35
N VAL A 287 -16.22 -9.79 16.48
CA VAL A 287 -16.62 -11.20 16.71
C VAL A 287 -17.67 -11.63 15.68
N ALA A 288 -18.71 -10.84 15.50
CA ALA A 288 -19.78 -11.12 14.53
C ALA A 288 -19.26 -11.29 13.09
N LEU A 289 -18.36 -10.40 12.67
CA LEU A 289 -17.74 -10.41 11.33
C LEU A 289 -16.72 -11.54 11.13
N SER A 290 -16.13 -12.04 12.21
CA SER A 290 -15.16 -13.15 12.18
C SER A 290 -15.84 -14.52 12.10
N ASN A 291 -17.11 -14.60 12.46
CA ASN A 291 -17.84 -15.87 12.52
C ASN A 291 -17.91 -16.57 11.16
N GLY A 292 -17.60 -17.88 11.15
CA GLY A 292 -17.57 -18.69 9.93
C GLY A 292 -16.37 -18.45 9.01
N LYS A 293 -15.37 -17.66 9.44
CA LYS A 293 -14.16 -17.37 8.68
C LYS A 293 -12.95 -18.02 9.36
N PRO A 294 -12.42 -19.14 8.84
CA PRO A 294 -11.30 -19.88 9.46
C PRO A 294 -10.06 -19.01 9.71
N GLU A 295 -9.76 -18.08 8.80
CA GLU A 295 -8.62 -17.17 8.90
C GLU A 295 -8.70 -16.20 10.09
N PHE A 296 -9.90 -15.98 10.65
CA PHE A 296 -10.11 -15.14 11.83
C PHE A 296 -10.46 -15.90 13.10
N GLN A 297 -10.35 -17.23 13.10
CA GLN A 297 -10.76 -18.06 14.25
C GLN A 297 -9.99 -17.69 15.53
N ALA A 298 -8.67 -17.51 15.45
CA ALA A 298 -7.86 -17.12 16.60
C ALA A 298 -8.24 -15.72 17.12
N LEU A 299 -8.43 -14.77 16.22
CA LEU A 299 -8.89 -13.42 16.54
C LEU A 299 -10.27 -13.47 17.23
N MET A 300 -11.21 -14.23 16.68
CA MET A 300 -12.55 -14.38 17.22
C MET A 300 -12.53 -14.95 18.65
N GLN A 301 -11.72 -15.98 18.91
CA GLN A 301 -11.59 -16.58 20.23
C GLN A 301 -11.07 -15.58 21.28
N GLN A 302 -10.00 -14.86 20.94
CA GLN A 302 -9.42 -13.84 21.81
C GLN A 302 -10.45 -12.72 22.10
N LEU A 303 -11.05 -12.17 21.07
CA LEU A 303 -12.02 -11.06 21.21
C LEU A 303 -13.29 -11.48 21.94
N THR A 304 -13.75 -12.75 21.82
CA THR A 304 -14.89 -13.25 22.58
C THR A 304 -14.58 -13.30 24.07
N SER A 305 -13.37 -13.68 24.45
CA SER A 305 -12.93 -13.66 25.85
C SER A 305 -12.88 -12.25 26.40
N ASP A 306 -12.29 -11.32 25.66
CA ASP A 306 -12.17 -9.92 26.05
C ASP A 306 -13.54 -9.24 26.13
N LEU A 307 -14.39 -9.44 25.12
CA LEU A 307 -15.77 -8.97 25.09
C LEU A 307 -16.55 -9.46 26.31
N THR A 308 -16.47 -10.75 26.62
CA THR A 308 -17.16 -11.34 27.78
C THR A 308 -16.70 -10.66 29.09
N SER A 309 -15.43 -10.40 29.24
CA SER A 309 -14.86 -9.76 30.42
C SER A 309 -15.37 -8.33 30.59
N TYR A 310 -15.31 -7.51 29.50
CA TYR A 310 -15.79 -6.14 29.52
C TYR A 310 -17.31 -6.06 29.65
N TYR A 311 -18.06 -6.95 29.01
CA TYR A 311 -19.51 -7.00 29.10
C TYR A 311 -19.95 -7.31 30.53
N LYS A 312 -19.37 -8.33 31.18
CA LYS A 312 -19.64 -8.64 32.59
C LYS A 312 -19.32 -7.49 33.52
N PHE A 313 -18.17 -6.84 33.33
CA PHE A 313 -17.79 -5.69 34.14
C PHE A 313 -18.81 -4.56 34.02
N ARG A 314 -19.35 -4.31 32.82
CA ARG A 314 -20.32 -3.25 32.52
C ARG A 314 -21.74 -3.59 33.03
N HIS A 315 -22.11 -4.88 33.05
CA HIS A 315 -23.46 -5.39 33.30
C HIS A 315 -23.57 -6.22 34.59
N ASN A 316 -22.90 -5.79 35.67
CA ASN A 316 -22.99 -6.42 36.99
C ASN A 316 -22.75 -7.94 36.97
N ASN A 317 -21.72 -8.38 36.26
CA ASN A 317 -21.34 -9.79 36.07
C ASN A 317 -22.33 -10.66 35.26
N SER A 318 -23.29 -10.05 34.56
CA SER A 318 -24.21 -10.73 33.64
C SER A 318 -23.66 -10.77 32.21
N THR A 319 -24.01 -11.82 31.46
CA THR A 319 -23.80 -11.93 30.01
C THR A 319 -25.12 -11.83 29.23
N GLU A 320 -26.22 -11.55 29.91
CA GLU A 320 -27.52 -11.39 29.29
C GLU A 320 -27.49 -10.24 28.27
N GLY A 321 -28.01 -10.46 27.04
CA GLY A 321 -27.98 -9.51 25.94
C GLY A 321 -26.67 -9.45 25.13
N MET A 322 -25.60 -10.14 25.57
CA MET A 322 -24.32 -10.10 24.84
C MET A 322 -24.44 -10.80 23.48
N GLN A 323 -25.17 -11.92 23.42
CA GLN A 323 -25.33 -12.64 22.16
C GLN A 323 -26.21 -11.85 21.18
N GLU A 324 -27.24 -11.18 21.65
CA GLU A 324 -28.09 -10.30 20.85
C GLU A 324 -27.28 -9.13 20.27
N LEU A 325 -26.35 -8.59 21.05
CA LEU A 325 -25.43 -7.55 20.57
C LEU A 325 -24.53 -8.07 19.45
N ILE A 326 -23.95 -9.27 19.58
CA ILE A 326 -23.15 -9.89 18.51
C ILE A 326 -24.02 -10.14 17.27
N ASP A 327 -25.25 -10.68 17.46
CA ASP A 327 -26.15 -11.02 16.36
C ASP A 327 -26.60 -9.79 15.56
N LYS A 328 -26.71 -8.62 16.19
CA LYS A 328 -26.99 -7.34 15.54
C LYS A 328 -25.98 -7.01 14.41
N TYR A 329 -24.72 -7.44 14.56
CA TYR A 329 -23.63 -7.11 13.64
C TYR A 329 -23.31 -8.23 12.64
N LYS A 330 -24.01 -9.36 12.70
CA LYS A 330 -23.86 -10.40 11.69
C LYS A 330 -24.23 -9.87 10.30
N PRO A 331 -23.49 -10.21 9.25
CA PRO A 331 -23.88 -9.92 7.89
C PRO A 331 -25.29 -10.44 7.62
N LYS A 332 -26.15 -9.60 7.06
CA LYS A 332 -27.46 -10.07 6.61
C LYS A 332 -27.27 -11.01 5.42
N PRO A 333 -28.04 -12.12 5.34
CA PRO A 333 -27.95 -13.08 4.24
C PRO A 333 -28.26 -12.47 2.88
#